data_8b706a226ab73b214c522f1cd0f66bee
#
_entry.id   8b706a226ab73b214c522f1cd0f66bee
#
_cell.length_a   1.000
_cell.length_b   1.000
_cell.length_c   1.000
_cell.angle_alpha   90.00
_cell.angle_beta   90.00
_cell.angle_gamma   90.00
#
_symmetry.space_group_name_H-M   'P 1'
#
loop_
_entity.id
_entity.type
_entity.pdbx_description
1 polymer ?
#
loop_
_entity_poly.entity_id
_entity_poly.type
_entity_poly.pdbx_seq_one_letter_code
_entity_poly.pdbx_strand_id
1 'polypeptide(L)'
;MAGQLGERHALASGFGSIRRFNETFRALYGRGPSELRRRRAPLTAPDEGISLLLRYRPPYDWDALLSFLATRAVPGVETVVDGHYRRVVEVAGALGTIEVAHEPAAAALRVTVRFPRLDALPEIIARVRRLFDLGANPTAISAALARDPILAPLVEARPDLRVPGGWDGFEIAVRAVLGQQITVKGAVHAAARLVRDLGRPLDAAAAASGLTHAFPGPERFANGYVASGMPRARATALTGLAAAMRALRESDAFLAGDVAVHRILAVRGVRPTAREVLARSHAWRPWRAYAVLHLWTGEALADAALTA
;
A
#
# COMPACT_ATOMS: atom_id res chain seq x y z
N MET A 1 -12.10 29.13 12.66
CA MET A 1 -11.33 27.91 12.96
C MET A 1 -11.98 26.61 12.50
N ALA A 2 -13.28 26.41 12.57
CA ALA A 2 -13.94 25.15 12.12
C ALA A 2 -13.95 24.91 10.59
N GLY A 3 -13.87 25.95 9.78
CA GLY A 3 -13.83 25.84 8.30
C GLY A 3 -12.51 25.31 7.76
N GLN A 4 -11.38 25.76 8.32
CA GLN A 4 -10.04 25.35 7.86
C GLN A 4 -9.71 23.88 8.16
N LEU A 5 -10.29 23.29 9.21
CA LEU A 5 -10.11 21.86 9.50
C LEU A 5 -10.85 20.98 8.47
N GLY A 6 -12.04 21.41 8.04
CA GLY A 6 -12.82 20.72 7.00
C GLY A 6 -12.15 20.74 5.63
N GLU A 7 -11.51 21.86 5.29
CA GLU A 7 -10.72 22.04 4.07
C GLU A 7 -9.50 21.13 4.01
N ARG A 8 -8.73 21.09 5.08
CA ARG A 8 -7.55 20.24 5.19
C ARG A 8 -7.89 18.75 5.08
N HIS A 9 -9.03 18.31 5.64
CA HIS A 9 -9.47 16.91 5.57
C HIS A 9 -10.02 16.55 4.18
N ALA A 10 -10.76 17.43 3.52
CA ALA A 10 -11.25 17.20 2.18
C ALA A 10 -10.12 17.07 1.14
N LEU A 11 -9.14 17.98 1.19
CA LEU A 11 -7.96 17.97 0.32
C LEU A 11 -7.03 16.78 0.62
N ALA A 12 -6.81 16.44 1.90
CA ALA A 12 -6.02 15.27 2.30
C ALA A 12 -6.67 13.94 1.90
N SER A 13 -8.00 13.92 1.70
CA SER A 13 -8.75 12.74 1.25
C SER A 13 -8.89 12.66 -0.27
N GLY A 14 -8.20 13.52 -1.02
CA GLY A 14 -8.21 13.50 -2.49
C GLY A 14 -9.47 14.08 -3.14
N PHE A 15 -10.31 14.81 -2.39
CA PHE A 15 -11.45 15.53 -2.95
C PHE A 15 -11.03 16.89 -3.48
N GLY A 16 -11.37 17.20 -4.73
CA GLY A 16 -11.08 18.51 -5.36
C GLY A 16 -11.87 19.70 -4.79
N SER A 17 -12.84 19.48 -3.88
CA SER A 17 -13.54 20.53 -3.15
C SER A 17 -14.27 20.00 -1.91
N ILE A 18 -14.46 20.87 -0.92
CA ILE A 18 -15.25 20.60 0.31
C ILE A 18 -16.70 20.22 -0.03
N ARG A 19 -17.26 20.84 -1.06
CA ARG A 19 -18.63 20.58 -1.50
C ARG A 19 -18.77 19.12 -1.94
N ARG A 20 -17.87 18.65 -2.79
CA ARG A 20 -17.82 17.25 -3.27
C ARG A 20 -17.56 16.25 -2.16
N PHE A 21 -16.69 16.60 -1.21
CA PHE A 21 -16.50 15.83 0.00
C PHE A 21 -17.80 15.71 0.82
N ASN A 22 -18.48 16.83 1.08
CA ASN A 22 -19.71 16.85 1.86
C ASN A 22 -20.87 16.12 1.16
N GLU A 23 -20.98 16.23 -0.17
CA GLU A 23 -21.98 15.52 -0.98
C GLU A 23 -21.73 14.00 -0.96
N THR A 24 -20.48 13.59 -1.19
CA THR A 24 -20.08 12.18 -1.13
C THR A 24 -20.26 11.62 0.29
N PHE A 25 -19.89 12.41 1.29
CA PHE A 25 -20.03 12.01 2.69
C PHE A 25 -21.53 11.87 3.07
N ARG A 26 -22.40 12.77 2.61
CA ARG A 26 -23.86 12.66 2.82
C ARG A 26 -24.47 11.47 2.08
N ALA A 27 -24.04 11.21 0.86
CA ALA A 27 -24.48 10.05 0.09
C ALA A 27 -24.10 8.72 0.76
N LEU A 28 -22.93 8.67 1.41
CA LEU A 28 -22.42 7.48 2.08
C LEU A 28 -23.01 7.27 3.48
N TYR A 29 -23.26 8.36 4.22
CA TYR A 29 -23.62 8.29 5.65
C TYR A 29 -25.03 8.84 5.96
N GLY A 30 -25.78 9.28 4.95
CA GLY A 30 -27.12 9.89 5.12
C GLY A 30 -27.11 11.24 5.85
N ARG A 31 -25.93 11.71 6.30
CA ARG A 31 -25.75 12.94 7.10
C ARG A 31 -24.46 13.66 6.76
N GLY A 32 -24.42 14.98 6.99
CA GLY A 32 -23.23 15.78 6.74
C GLY A 32 -22.14 15.61 7.82
N PRO A 33 -20.84 15.82 7.49
CA PRO A 33 -19.74 15.75 8.44
C PRO A 33 -19.91 16.64 9.67
N SER A 34 -20.58 17.79 9.50
CA SER A 34 -20.86 18.76 10.57
C SER A 34 -21.95 18.28 11.53
N GLU A 35 -22.88 17.48 11.07
CA GLU A 35 -23.95 16.89 11.90
C GLU A 35 -23.40 15.77 12.79
N LEU A 36 -22.47 14.97 12.27
CA LEU A 36 -21.77 13.93 13.03
C LEU A 36 -20.87 14.53 14.10
N ARG A 37 -20.23 15.68 13.84
CA ARG A 37 -19.38 16.38 14.82
C ARG A 37 -20.17 16.99 15.99
N ARG A 38 -21.42 17.38 15.80
CA ARG A 38 -22.25 17.98 16.87
C ARG A 38 -22.73 16.97 17.91
N ARG A 39 -22.75 15.67 17.59
CA ARG A 39 -23.04 14.61 18.56
C ARG A 39 -21.74 14.22 19.25
N ARG A 40 -21.51 14.74 20.43
CA ARG A 40 -20.36 14.50 21.33
C ARG A 40 -20.29 13.09 21.94
N ALA A 41 -21.17 12.17 21.59
CA ALA A 41 -21.04 10.76 21.98
C ALA A 41 -20.04 10.07 21.03
N PRO A 42 -19.08 9.27 21.53
CA PRO A 42 -18.31 8.40 20.67
C PRO A 42 -19.29 7.51 19.92
N LEU A 43 -19.37 7.67 18.61
CA LEU A 43 -20.12 6.74 17.78
C LEU A 43 -19.30 5.44 17.78
N THR A 44 -19.70 4.47 18.58
CA THR A 44 -19.19 3.10 18.51
C THR A 44 -19.58 2.55 17.13
N ALA A 45 -18.58 1.98 16.44
CA ALA A 45 -18.87 1.26 15.19
C ALA A 45 -19.78 0.07 15.50
N PRO A 46 -20.70 -0.31 14.60
CA PRO A 46 -21.45 -1.54 14.72
C PRO A 46 -20.49 -2.73 14.86
N ASP A 47 -20.84 -3.75 15.64
CA ASP A 47 -20.02 -4.98 15.79
C ASP A 47 -19.72 -5.66 14.46
N GLU A 48 -20.62 -5.53 13.48
CA GLU A 48 -20.46 -6.03 12.11
C GLU A 48 -19.47 -5.20 11.26
N GLY A 49 -19.06 -4.00 11.74
CA GLY A 49 -18.21 -3.08 11.00
C GLY A 49 -18.97 -2.20 9.98
N ILE A 50 -18.23 -1.31 9.34
CA ILE A 50 -18.75 -0.40 8.31
C ILE A 50 -18.27 -0.88 6.96
N SER A 51 -19.20 -1.19 6.04
CA SER A 51 -18.90 -1.59 4.68
C SER A 51 -19.07 -0.43 3.70
N LEU A 52 -18.05 -0.20 2.86
CA LEU A 52 -17.97 0.89 1.90
C LEU A 52 -17.56 0.36 0.52
N LEU A 53 -18.06 1.01 -0.54
CA LEU A 53 -17.60 0.77 -1.91
C LEU A 53 -16.66 1.89 -2.34
N LEU A 54 -15.38 1.55 -2.54
CA LEU A 54 -14.37 2.48 -3.02
C LEU A 54 -14.13 2.27 -4.52
N ARG A 55 -14.66 3.18 -5.34
CA ARG A 55 -14.56 3.10 -6.79
C ARG A 55 -13.14 3.33 -7.28
N TYR A 56 -12.78 2.63 -8.36
CA TYR A 56 -11.57 2.81 -9.15
C TYR A 56 -11.91 3.11 -10.62
N ARG A 57 -10.91 3.48 -11.42
CA ARG A 57 -11.04 3.57 -12.88
C ARG A 57 -10.63 2.26 -13.52
N PRO A 58 -11.52 1.58 -14.29
CA PRO A 58 -11.14 0.38 -15.03
C PRO A 58 -10.10 0.70 -16.14
N PRO A 59 -9.36 -0.33 -16.59
CA PRO A 59 -9.32 -1.69 -16.09
C PRO A 59 -8.56 -1.85 -14.76
N TYR A 60 -8.71 -3.01 -14.07
CA TYR A 60 -8.13 -3.25 -12.76
C TYR A 60 -7.80 -4.73 -12.57
N ASP A 61 -6.53 -5.08 -12.53
CA ASP A 61 -6.04 -6.43 -12.29
C ASP A 61 -6.01 -6.74 -10.79
N TRP A 62 -7.17 -7.16 -10.27
CA TRP A 62 -7.29 -7.52 -8.86
C TRP A 62 -6.45 -8.73 -8.49
N ASP A 63 -6.44 -9.77 -9.33
CA ASP A 63 -5.79 -11.05 -9.02
C ASP A 63 -4.28 -10.89 -8.95
N ALA A 64 -3.67 -10.12 -9.85
CA ALA A 64 -2.25 -9.82 -9.79
C ALA A 64 -1.89 -9.00 -8.56
N LEU A 65 -2.70 -7.97 -8.24
CA LEU A 65 -2.48 -7.16 -7.06
C LEU A 65 -2.59 -7.99 -5.78
N LEU A 66 -3.61 -8.84 -5.70
CA LEU A 66 -3.84 -9.71 -4.55
C LEU A 66 -2.72 -10.75 -4.40
N SER A 67 -2.26 -11.36 -5.48
CA SER A 67 -1.11 -12.27 -5.51
C SER A 67 0.18 -11.59 -5.04
N PHE A 68 0.41 -10.35 -5.49
CA PHE A 68 1.55 -9.55 -5.00
C PHE A 68 1.49 -9.30 -3.49
N LEU A 69 0.31 -8.95 -2.97
CA LEU A 69 0.10 -8.73 -1.53
C LEU A 69 0.24 -10.04 -0.75
N ALA A 70 -0.29 -11.17 -1.26
CA ALA A 70 -0.22 -12.48 -0.63
C ALA A 70 1.23 -12.93 -0.40
N THR A 71 2.09 -12.81 -1.43
CA THR A 71 3.51 -13.21 -1.33
C THR A 71 4.31 -12.36 -0.34
N ARG A 72 3.81 -11.19 0.02
CA ARG A 72 4.46 -10.20 0.90
C ARG A 72 3.73 -9.99 2.22
N ALA A 73 2.61 -10.69 2.42
CA ALA A 73 1.81 -10.59 3.64
C ALA A 73 2.64 -10.99 4.87
N VAL A 74 2.66 -10.12 5.86
CA VAL A 74 3.35 -10.38 7.14
C VAL A 74 2.40 -11.14 8.06
N PRO A 75 2.72 -12.40 8.43
CA PRO A 75 1.89 -13.19 9.34
C PRO A 75 1.52 -12.43 10.61
N GLY A 76 0.25 -12.48 10.97
CA GLY A 76 -0.31 -11.77 12.11
C GLY A 76 -0.77 -10.33 11.82
N VAL A 77 -0.20 -9.67 10.81
CA VAL A 77 -0.60 -8.31 10.38
C VAL A 77 -1.56 -8.37 9.21
N GLU A 78 -1.28 -9.24 8.24
CA GLU A 78 -1.99 -9.33 6.96
C GLU A 78 -2.29 -10.77 6.60
N THR A 79 -3.40 -10.98 5.92
CA THR A 79 -3.76 -12.27 5.30
C THR A 79 -4.44 -12.03 3.96
N VAL A 80 -4.25 -12.99 3.05
CA VAL A 80 -5.00 -13.09 1.80
C VAL A 80 -5.63 -14.48 1.76
N VAL A 81 -6.94 -14.55 1.87
CA VAL A 81 -7.71 -15.80 1.91
C VAL A 81 -9.01 -15.60 1.16
N ASP A 82 -9.40 -16.57 0.34
CA ASP A 82 -10.67 -16.60 -0.42
C ASP A 82 -10.93 -15.32 -1.25
N GLY A 83 -9.89 -14.81 -1.91
CA GLY A 83 -10.00 -13.59 -2.72
C GLY A 83 -10.11 -12.29 -1.92
N HIS A 84 -10.00 -12.35 -0.59
CA HIS A 84 -10.04 -11.20 0.30
C HIS A 84 -8.67 -10.88 0.87
N TYR A 85 -8.33 -9.59 0.93
CA TYR A 85 -7.22 -9.07 1.69
C TYR A 85 -7.71 -8.58 3.05
N ARG A 86 -7.06 -9.00 4.12
CA ARG A 86 -7.35 -8.56 5.50
C ARG A 86 -6.11 -8.07 6.18
N ARG A 87 -6.25 -7.04 7.02
CA ARG A 87 -5.12 -6.57 7.85
C ARG A 87 -5.57 -5.94 9.16
N VAL A 88 -4.66 -5.99 10.14
CA VAL A 88 -4.75 -5.15 11.35
C VAL A 88 -4.31 -3.73 10.99
N VAL A 89 -5.03 -2.75 11.48
CA VAL A 89 -4.75 -1.33 11.28
C VAL A 89 -4.65 -0.62 12.62
N GLU A 90 -3.67 0.29 12.73
CA GLU A 90 -3.56 1.22 13.83
C GLU A 90 -3.67 2.64 13.32
N VAL A 91 -4.58 3.43 13.91
CA VAL A 91 -4.79 4.85 13.58
C VAL A 91 -5.06 5.61 14.86
N ALA A 92 -4.30 6.68 15.10
CA ALA A 92 -4.44 7.54 16.28
C ALA A 92 -4.49 6.75 17.60
N GLY A 93 -3.65 5.71 17.73
CA GLY A 93 -3.50 4.88 18.92
C GLY A 93 -4.62 3.87 19.16
N ALA A 94 -5.61 3.74 18.26
CA ALA A 94 -6.64 2.70 18.31
C ALA A 94 -6.34 1.59 17.30
N LEU A 95 -6.71 0.36 17.64
CA LEU A 95 -6.59 -0.83 16.79
C LEU A 95 -7.93 -1.22 16.19
N GLY A 96 -7.89 -1.82 15.01
CA GLY A 96 -9.02 -2.44 14.34
C GLY A 96 -8.57 -3.28 13.16
N THR A 97 -9.51 -3.69 12.33
CA THR A 97 -9.23 -4.49 11.13
C THR A 97 -9.94 -3.92 9.91
N ILE A 98 -9.36 -4.16 8.75
CA ILE A 98 -10.02 -3.97 7.46
C ILE A 98 -10.05 -5.29 6.71
N GLU A 99 -11.12 -5.47 5.94
CA GLU A 99 -11.26 -6.52 4.95
C GLU A 99 -11.60 -5.87 3.60
N VAL A 100 -10.93 -6.33 2.53
CA VAL A 100 -11.10 -5.76 1.19
C VAL A 100 -11.39 -6.89 0.21
N ALA A 101 -12.47 -6.75 -0.56
CA ALA A 101 -12.91 -7.66 -1.60
C ALA A 101 -13.16 -6.92 -2.91
N HIS A 102 -13.08 -7.62 -4.02
CA HIS A 102 -13.34 -7.05 -5.34
C HIS A 102 -14.83 -7.08 -5.70
N GLU A 103 -15.33 -5.96 -6.22
CA GLU A 103 -16.69 -5.80 -6.74
C GLU A 103 -16.64 -5.34 -8.20
N PRO A 104 -16.30 -6.23 -9.14
CA PRO A 104 -16.06 -5.85 -10.53
C PRO A 104 -17.28 -5.22 -11.19
N ALA A 105 -18.49 -5.69 -10.90
CA ALA A 105 -19.74 -5.13 -11.45
C ALA A 105 -19.95 -3.65 -11.07
N ALA A 106 -19.42 -3.22 -9.93
CA ALA A 106 -19.50 -1.83 -9.46
C ALA A 106 -18.26 -1.00 -9.83
N ALA A 107 -17.22 -1.60 -10.48
CA ALA A 107 -15.90 -1.02 -10.63
C ALA A 107 -15.37 -0.45 -9.30
N ALA A 108 -15.42 -1.27 -8.25
CA ALA A 108 -15.12 -0.87 -6.89
C ALA A 108 -14.43 -1.98 -6.07
N LEU A 109 -13.82 -1.60 -4.96
CA LEU A 109 -13.48 -2.50 -3.88
C LEU A 109 -14.49 -2.33 -2.74
N ARG A 110 -15.00 -3.42 -2.22
CA ARG A 110 -15.77 -3.44 -0.97
C ARG A 110 -14.77 -3.46 0.18
N VAL A 111 -14.87 -2.48 1.05
CA VAL A 111 -14.00 -2.33 2.23
C VAL A 111 -14.85 -2.40 3.48
N THR A 112 -14.68 -3.44 4.27
CA THR A 112 -15.31 -3.57 5.59
C THR A 112 -14.30 -3.14 6.65
N VAL A 113 -14.65 -2.11 7.42
CA VAL A 113 -13.81 -1.52 8.47
C VAL A 113 -14.42 -1.86 9.83
N ARG A 114 -13.70 -2.63 10.64
CA ARG A 114 -14.03 -2.87 12.06
C ARG A 114 -13.04 -2.07 12.91
N PHE A 115 -13.45 -0.89 13.33
CA PHE A 115 -12.61 0.07 14.02
C PHE A 115 -13.40 0.84 15.09
N PRO A 116 -12.89 1.03 16.32
CA PRO A 116 -13.69 1.57 17.42
C PRO A 116 -14.03 3.06 17.29
N ARG A 117 -13.35 3.77 16.38
CA ARG A 117 -13.46 5.23 16.24
C ARG A 117 -13.87 5.63 14.82
N LEU A 118 -15.03 6.21 14.64
CA LEU A 118 -15.53 6.66 13.33
C LEU A 118 -14.78 7.88 12.77
N ASP A 119 -14.18 8.70 13.62
CA ASP A 119 -13.37 9.85 13.22
C ASP A 119 -12.06 9.47 12.51
N ALA A 120 -11.60 8.23 12.68
CA ALA A 120 -10.45 7.67 11.97
C ALA A 120 -10.78 7.18 10.54
N LEU A 121 -12.06 7.01 10.22
CA LEU A 121 -12.49 6.43 8.95
C LEU A 121 -11.96 7.16 7.69
N PRO A 122 -11.91 8.50 7.62
CA PRO A 122 -11.32 9.19 6.48
C PRO A 122 -9.85 8.85 6.24
N GLU A 123 -9.07 8.69 7.32
CA GLU A 123 -7.66 8.31 7.22
C GLU A 123 -7.51 6.84 6.77
N ILE A 124 -8.32 5.92 7.33
CA ILE A 124 -8.35 4.52 6.92
C ILE A 124 -8.69 4.42 5.42
N ILE A 125 -9.72 5.10 4.95
CA ILE A 125 -10.11 5.14 3.53
C ILE A 125 -8.96 5.68 2.67
N ALA A 126 -8.31 6.76 3.08
CA ALA A 126 -7.19 7.34 2.34
C ALA A 126 -6.01 6.37 2.23
N ARG A 127 -5.71 5.61 3.30
CA ARG A 127 -4.67 4.56 3.30
C ARG A 127 -5.05 3.38 2.41
N VAL A 128 -6.30 2.91 2.46
CA VAL A 128 -6.82 1.86 1.55
C VAL A 128 -6.72 2.31 0.11
N ARG A 129 -7.14 3.53 -0.23
CA ARG A 129 -7.03 4.06 -1.59
C ARG A 129 -5.60 4.08 -2.13
N ARG A 130 -4.62 4.35 -1.26
CA ARG A 130 -3.19 4.29 -1.63
C ARG A 130 -2.70 2.85 -1.76
N LEU A 131 -3.05 1.98 -0.81
CA LEU A 131 -2.63 0.58 -0.79
C LEU A 131 -3.05 -0.14 -2.07
N PHE A 132 -4.26 0.13 -2.55
CA PHE A 132 -4.86 -0.49 -3.73
C PHE A 132 -4.82 0.40 -4.99
N ASP A 133 -4.10 1.52 -4.95
CA ASP A 133 -3.90 2.41 -6.09
C ASP A 133 -5.21 2.84 -6.80
N LEU A 134 -6.25 3.13 -6.01
CA LEU A 134 -7.58 3.44 -6.55
C LEU A 134 -7.66 4.83 -7.23
N GLY A 135 -6.65 5.66 -7.05
CA GLY A 135 -6.54 6.98 -7.67
C GLY A 135 -5.96 6.98 -9.09
N ALA A 136 -5.34 5.87 -9.50
CA ALA A 136 -4.67 5.78 -10.78
C ALA A 136 -5.62 5.97 -11.98
N ASN A 137 -5.05 6.52 -13.06
CA ASN A 137 -5.69 6.54 -14.37
C ASN A 137 -4.93 5.58 -15.31
N PRO A 138 -5.36 4.31 -15.41
CA PRO A 138 -4.63 3.30 -16.17
C PRO A 138 -4.46 3.67 -17.64
N THR A 139 -5.47 4.28 -18.27
CA THR A 139 -5.40 4.70 -19.67
C THR A 139 -4.31 5.74 -19.89
N ALA A 140 -4.21 6.75 -19.01
CA ALA A 140 -3.17 7.77 -19.14
C ALA A 140 -1.77 7.22 -18.87
N ILE A 141 -1.64 6.30 -17.91
CA ILE A 141 -0.39 5.64 -17.54
C ILE A 141 0.08 4.77 -18.71
N SER A 142 -0.80 3.90 -19.23
CA SER A 142 -0.51 3.02 -20.36
C SER A 142 -0.11 3.81 -21.61
N ALA A 143 -0.85 4.87 -21.95
CA ALA A 143 -0.52 5.73 -23.09
C ALA A 143 0.84 6.42 -22.93
N ALA A 144 1.25 6.77 -21.73
CA ALA A 144 2.56 7.37 -21.48
C ALA A 144 3.70 6.34 -21.59
N LEU A 145 3.53 5.15 -20.99
CA LEU A 145 4.55 4.10 -20.96
C LEU A 145 4.70 3.37 -22.30
N ALA A 146 3.63 3.24 -23.09
CA ALA A 146 3.66 2.63 -24.42
C ALA A 146 4.51 3.39 -25.44
N ARG A 147 4.97 4.60 -25.11
CA ARG A 147 5.94 5.35 -25.94
C ARG A 147 7.35 4.76 -25.88
N ASP A 148 7.67 4.00 -24.85
CA ASP A 148 8.94 3.28 -24.75
C ASP A 148 8.81 1.91 -25.45
N PRO A 149 9.67 1.59 -26.45
CA PRO A 149 9.57 0.34 -27.21
C PRO A 149 9.72 -0.93 -26.39
N ILE A 150 10.38 -0.89 -25.23
CA ILE A 150 10.51 -2.03 -24.34
C ILE A 150 9.25 -2.19 -23.49
N LEU A 151 8.63 -1.09 -23.06
CA LEU A 151 7.45 -1.12 -22.21
C LEU A 151 6.17 -1.33 -23.01
N ALA A 152 6.12 -0.92 -24.28
CA ALA A 152 4.92 -1.01 -25.11
C ALA A 152 4.29 -2.41 -25.11
N PRO A 153 5.01 -3.51 -25.43
CA PRO A 153 4.43 -4.86 -25.43
C PRO A 153 4.01 -5.32 -24.03
N LEU A 154 4.70 -4.88 -22.97
CA LEU A 154 4.36 -5.23 -21.58
C LEU A 154 3.09 -4.51 -21.12
N VAL A 155 2.92 -3.26 -21.50
CA VAL A 155 1.72 -2.47 -21.21
C VAL A 155 0.52 -2.98 -22.00
N GLU A 156 0.72 -3.39 -23.27
CA GLU A 156 -0.33 -3.99 -24.10
C GLU A 156 -0.81 -5.32 -23.50
N ALA A 157 0.12 -6.14 -23.03
CA ALA A 157 -0.22 -7.43 -22.40
C ALA A 157 -0.96 -7.26 -21.06
N ARG A 158 -0.69 -6.17 -20.30
CA ARG A 158 -1.27 -5.94 -18.97
C ARG A 158 -1.58 -4.45 -18.73
N PRO A 159 -2.59 -3.89 -19.39
CA PRO A 159 -2.96 -2.47 -19.26
C PRO A 159 -3.62 -2.12 -17.92
N ASP A 160 -4.06 -3.13 -17.18
CA ASP A 160 -4.80 -3.08 -15.93
C ASP A 160 -3.93 -3.17 -14.67
N LEU A 161 -2.61 -3.26 -14.84
CA LEU A 161 -1.65 -3.39 -13.76
C LEU A 161 -1.72 -2.18 -12.81
N ARG A 162 -1.66 -2.46 -11.48
CA ARG A 162 -1.67 -1.45 -10.42
C ARG A 162 -0.41 -1.53 -9.58
N VAL A 163 0.07 -0.37 -9.13
CA VAL A 163 1.20 -0.31 -8.20
C VAL A 163 0.70 -0.44 -6.77
N PRO A 164 0.92 -1.61 -6.11
CA PRO A 164 0.53 -1.76 -4.71
C PRO A 164 1.28 -0.76 -3.84
N GLY A 165 0.54 0.01 -3.06
CA GLY A 165 1.11 0.85 -2.04
C GLY A 165 1.41 0.09 -0.74
N GLY A 166 1.81 0.83 0.31
CA GLY A 166 1.86 0.31 1.67
C GLY A 166 0.86 1.01 2.57
N TRP A 167 0.65 0.45 3.75
CA TRP A 167 -0.28 1.01 4.73
C TRP A 167 0.16 2.40 5.20
N ASP A 168 1.44 2.54 5.54
CA ASP A 168 2.08 3.82 5.84
C ASP A 168 3.55 3.84 5.41
N GLY A 169 4.14 5.04 5.39
CA GLY A 169 5.51 5.22 4.91
C GLY A 169 6.55 4.55 5.80
N PHE A 170 6.33 4.49 7.12
CA PHE A 170 7.27 3.86 8.05
C PHE A 170 7.31 2.34 7.81
N GLU A 171 6.15 1.69 7.72
CA GLU A 171 6.07 0.26 7.40
C GLU A 171 6.77 -0.07 6.08
N ILE A 172 6.51 0.73 5.00
CA ILE A 172 7.16 0.54 3.70
C ILE A 172 8.68 0.57 3.84
N ALA A 173 9.21 1.57 4.55
CA ALA A 173 10.64 1.76 4.69
C ALA A 173 11.29 0.69 5.59
N VAL A 174 10.63 0.26 6.67
CA VAL A 174 11.07 -0.90 7.47
C VAL A 174 11.14 -2.16 6.61
N ARG A 175 10.10 -2.44 5.82
CA ARG A 175 10.08 -3.58 4.91
C ARG A 175 11.19 -3.51 3.86
N ALA A 176 11.48 -2.31 3.33
CA ALA A 176 12.58 -2.10 2.38
C ALA A 176 13.94 -2.39 3.01
N VAL A 177 14.18 -1.91 4.23
CA VAL A 177 15.43 -2.19 4.97
C VAL A 177 15.56 -3.69 5.28
N LEU A 178 14.48 -4.33 5.72
CA LEU A 178 14.47 -5.76 6.01
C LEU A 178 14.71 -6.61 4.75
N GLY A 179 14.21 -6.16 3.60
CA GLY A 179 14.31 -6.84 2.31
C GLY A 179 15.66 -6.70 1.60
N GLN A 180 16.58 -5.84 2.09
CA GLN A 180 17.87 -5.66 1.44
C GLN A 180 18.70 -6.97 1.45
N GLN A 181 19.17 -7.38 0.27
CA GLN A 181 20.06 -8.53 0.06
C GLN A 181 19.51 -9.89 0.53
N ILE A 182 18.20 -10.03 0.67
CA ILE A 182 17.54 -11.29 1.00
C ILE A 182 16.31 -11.53 0.11
N THR A 183 15.82 -12.76 0.08
CA THR A 183 14.62 -13.12 -0.67
C THR A 183 13.37 -12.48 -0.07
N VAL A 184 12.29 -12.36 -0.86
CA VAL A 184 10.98 -11.88 -0.38
C VAL A 184 10.51 -12.72 0.82
N LYS A 185 10.63 -14.06 0.75
CA LYS A 185 10.30 -14.96 1.85
C LYS A 185 11.13 -14.67 3.12
N GLY A 186 12.42 -14.41 2.95
CA GLY A 186 13.32 -14.03 4.06
C GLY A 186 12.89 -12.70 4.69
N ALA A 187 12.52 -11.70 3.87
CA ALA A 187 12.04 -10.40 4.34
C ALA A 187 10.72 -10.52 5.12
N VAL A 188 9.78 -11.33 4.64
CA VAL A 188 8.51 -11.62 5.33
C VAL A 188 8.78 -12.28 6.70
N HIS A 189 9.68 -13.27 6.77
CA HIS A 189 10.06 -13.90 8.05
C HIS A 189 10.72 -12.91 9.03
N ALA A 190 11.60 -12.03 8.53
CA ALA A 190 12.20 -10.99 9.36
C ALA A 190 11.16 -9.99 9.89
N ALA A 191 10.22 -9.58 9.03
CA ALA A 191 9.12 -8.71 9.44
C ALA A 191 8.17 -9.40 10.45
N ALA A 192 7.87 -10.68 10.27
CA ALA A 192 7.04 -11.45 11.21
C ALA A 192 7.69 -11.56 12.60
N ARG A 193 9.01 -11.70 12.70
CA ARG A 193 9.73 -11.66 13.97
C ARG A 193 9.64 -10.29 14.62
N LEU A 194 9.92 -9.24 13.84
CA LEU A 194 9.82 -7.86 14.30
C LEU A 194 8.41 -7.54 14.84
N VAL A 195 7.37 -8.00 14.17
CA VAL A 195 5.98 -7.81 14.59
C VAL A 195 5.67 -8.55 15.89
N ARG A 196 6.16 -9.78 16.06
CA ARG A 196 5.98 -10.51 17.33
C ARG A 196 6.65 -9.83 18.51
N ASP A 197 7.82 -9.22 18.27
CA ASP A 197 8.64 -8.61 19.32
C ASP A 197 8.14 -7.19 19.69
N LEU A 198 7.70 -6.42 18.69
CA LEU A 198 7.37 -5.01 18.84
C LEU A 198 5.92 -4.64 18.47
N GLY A 199 5.21 -5.52 17.77
CA GLY A 199 3.84 -5.27 17.33
C GLY A 199 2.89 -5.12 18.52
N ARG A 200 1.85 -4.34 18.34
CA ARG A 200 0.79 -4.20 19.32
C ARG A 200 -0.24 -5.31 19.13
N PRO A 201 -0.50 -6.17 20.15
CA PRO A 201 -1.44 -7.27 20.02
C PRO A 201 -2.87 -6.75 19.80
N LEU A 202 -3.62 -7.47 18.97
CA LEU A 202 -5.05 -7.29 18.77
C LEU A 202 -5.79 -8.14 19.81
N ASP A 203 -6.96 -7.67 20.26
CA ASP A 203 -7.77 -8.43 21.20
C ASP A 203 -8.17 -9.81 20.65
N ALA A 204 -8.18 -10.83 21.50
CA ALA A 204 -8.39 -12.23 21.12
C ALA A 204 -9.70 -12.48 20.35
N ALA A 205 -10.76 -11.72 20.65
CA ALA A 205 -12.05 -11.81 19.96
C ALA A 205 -11.95 -11.39 18.47
N ALA A 206 -11.01 -10.50 18.13
CA ALA A 206 -10.77 -10.06 16.75
C ALA A 206 -9.74 -10.94 16.02
N ALA A 207 -9.02 -11.81 16.72
CA ALA A 207 -7.92 -12.63 16.19
C ALA A 207 -8.37 -13.86 15.37
N ALA A 208 -9.69 -14.14 15.27
CA ALA A 208 -10.24 -15.34 14.63
C ALA A 208 -9.88 -15.51 13.14
N SER A 209 -9.33 -14.46 12.49
CA SER A 209 -8.96 -14.47 11.06
C SER A 209 -7.46 -14.65 10.80
N GLY A 210 -6.66 -15.07 11.80
CA GLY A 210 -5.18 -15.13 11.68
C GLY A 210 -4.48 -13.77 11.83
N LEU A 211 -5.23 -12.71 12.15
CA LEU A 211 -4.72 -11.37 12.44
C LEU A 211 -4.48 -11.23 13.94
N THR A 212 -3.26 -10.95 14.37
CA THR A 212 -2.89 -10.96 15.79
C THR A 212 -2.22 -9.68 16.27
N HIS A 213 -1.58 -8.93 15.40
CA HIS A 213 -0.80 -7.75 15.77
C HIS A 213 -0.91 -6.65 14.72
N ALA A 214 -0.86 -5.40 15.16
CA ALA A 214 -0.53 -4.28 14.28
C ALA A 214 0.98 -4.26 13.99
N PHE A 215 1.35 -3.76 12.79
CA PHE A 215 2.75 -3.48 12.48
C PHE A 215 3.27 -2.39 13.43
N PRO A 216 4.48 -2.55 14.03
CA PRO A 216 4.98 -1.60 15.02
C PRO A 216 5.24 -0.22 14.42
N GLY A 217 4.77 0.83 15.09
CA GLY A 217 5.08 2.21 14.74
C GLY A 217 6.49 2.64 15.17
N PRO A 218 6.97 3.82 14.70
CA PRO A 218 8.33 4.29 14.95
C PRO A 218 8.65 4.48 16.44
N GLU A 219 7.66 4.71 17.29
CA GLU A 219 7.82 4.86 18.73
C GLU A 219 8.33 3.60 19.42
N ARG A 220 8.04 2.42 18.82
CA ARG A 220 8.48 1.12 19.34
C ARG A 220 9.97 0.84 19.13
N PHE A 221 10.61 1.60 18.24
CA PHE A 221 12.04 1.48 17.92
C PHE A 221 12.92 2.44 18.74
N ALA A 222 12.35 3.31 19.56
CA ALA A 222 13.06 4.38 20.27
C ALA A 222 14.14 3.87 21.23
N ASN A 223 14.02 2.65 21.75
CA ASN A 223 14.94 2.04 22.73
C ASN A 223 16.01 1.16 22.10
N GLY A 224 16.32 1.31 20.81
CA GLY A 224 17.40 0.59 20.16
C GLY A 224 17.11 -0.89 20.01
N TYR A 225 16.05 -1.24 19.30
CA TYR A 225 15.68 -2.65 19.03
C TYR A 225 16.73 -3.36 18.17
N VAL A 226 17.23 -4.47 18.68
CA VAL A 226 18.04 -5.44 17.93
C VAL A 226 17.33 -6.80 18.02
N ALA A 227 16.65 -7.21 16.94
CA ALA A 227 16.10 -8.56 16.85
C ALA A 227 17.23 -9.59 16.96
N SER A 228 16.99 -10.69 17.68
CA SER A 228 17.89 -11.82 17.70
C SER A 228 18.22 -12.28 16.28
N GLY A 229 19.51 -12.30 15.92
CA GLY A 229 19.99 -12.67 14.58
C GLY A 229 19.90 -11.56 13.51
N MET A 230 19.56 -10.33 13.86
CA MET A 230 19.61 -9.19 12.93
C MET A 230 21.03 -8.58 12.92
N PRO A 231 21.66 -8.36 11.74
CA PRO A 231 22.92 -7.63 11.66
C PRO A 231 22.83 -6.24 12.30
N ARG A 232 23.82 -5.84 13.10
CA ARG A 232 23.85 -4.55 13.81
C ARG A 232 23.63 -3.36 12.87
N ALA A 233 24.25 -3.37 11.67
CA ALA A 233 24.08 -2.32 10.67
C ALA A 233 22.60 -2.15 10.27
N ARG A 234 21.85 -3.24 10.15
CA ARG A 234 20.42 -3.21 9.81
C ARG A 234 19.57 -2.69 10.97
N ALA A 235 19.89 -3.07 12.20
CA ALA A 235 19.25 -2.55 13.40
C ALA A 235 19.46 -1.03 13.54
N THR A 236 20.70 -0.56 13.31
CA THR A 236 21.03 0.88 13.29
C THR A 236 20.28 1.61 12.20
N ALA A 237 20.19 1.02 10.99
CA ALA A 237 19.41 1.61 9.88
C ALA A 237 17.92 1.73 10.22
N LEU A 238 17.32 0.73 10.88
CA LEU A 238 15.91 0.78 11.31
C LEU A 238 15.67 1.86 12.36
N THR A 239 16.59 2.00 13.33
CA THR A 239 16.51 3.04 14.36
C THR A 239 16.67 4.43 13.75
N GLY A 240 17.62 4.61 12.83
CA GLY A 240 17.82 5.87 12.08
C GLY A 240 16.64 6.21 11.18
N LEU A 241 16.07 5.20 10.54
CA LEU A 241 14.87 5.35 9.73
C LEU A 241 13.67 5.82 10.55
N ALA A 242 13.46 5.24 11.74
CA ALA A 242 12.39 5.67 12.64
C ALA A 242 12.51 7.15 13.02
N ALA A 243 13.73 7.66 13.12
CA ALA A 243 14.00 9.08 13.36
C ALA A 243 13.76 9.97 12.13
N ALA A 244 14.02 9.43 10.91
CA ALA A 244 14.00 10.22 9.68
C ALA A 244 12.62 10.28 8.97
N MET A 245 11.70 9.37 9.25
CA MET A 245 10.50 9.17 8.41
C MET A 245 9.34 10.13 8.72
N ARG A 246 9.48 11.36 8.31
CA ARG A 246 8.33 12.29 8.16
C ARG A 246 7.93 12.59 6.71
N ALA A 247 8.64 12.06 5.73
CA ALA A 247 8.43 12.50 4.35
C ALA A 247 8.82 11.46 3.30
N LEU A 248 7.93 10.54 2.90
CA LEU A 248 8.05 9.89 1.59
C LEU A 248 6.67 9.48 1.07
N ARG A 249 6.16 10.28 0.14
CA ARG A 249 4.99 9.97 -0.70
C ARG A 249 5.39 10.30 -2.12
N GLU A 250 5.73 9.30 -2.96
CA GLU A 250 5.94 9.58 -4.38
C GLU A 250 5.58 8.39 -5.28
N SER A 251 4.64 8.61 -6.21
CA SER A 251 4.32 7.74 -7.35
C SER A 251 5.47 7.67 -8.38
N ASP A 252 6.42 8.59 -8.30
CA ASP A 252 7.62 8.67 -9.15
C ASP A 252 8.86 8.06 -8.49
N ALA A 253 8.68 7.21 -7.46
CA ALA A 253 9.78 6.50 -6.82
C ALA A 253 10.50 5.57 -7.82
N PHE A 254 11.83 5.67 -7.88
CA PHE A 254 12.66 4.90 -8.80
C PHE A 254 14.01 4.54 -8.17
N LEU A 255 14.32 3.23 -8.16
CA LEU A 255 15.59 2.69 -7.70
C LEU A 255 16.48 2.35 -8.90
N ALA A 256 17.38 3.24 -9.27
CA ALA A 256 18.30 3.04 -10.40
C ALA A 256 19.25 1.84 -10.22
N GLY A 257 19.42 1.33 -9.00
CA GLY A 257 20.23 0.16 -8.67
C GLY A 257 19.45 -1.16 -8.58
N ASP A 258 18.19 -1.20 -8.99
CA ASP A 258 17.38 -2.43 -8.96
C ASP A 258 17.94 -3.50 -9.89
N VAL A 259 18.34 -4.64 -9.33
CA VAL A 259 19.03 -5.72 -10.06
C VAL A 259 18.15 -6.34 -11.13
N ALA A 260 16.84 -6.47 -10.90
CA ALA A 260 15.92 -7.02 -11.88
C ALA A 260 15.74 -6.05 -13.06
N VAL A 261 15.61 -4.75 -12.79
CA VAL A 261 15.57 -3.72 -13.85
C VAL A 261 16.82 -3.75 -14.71
N HIS A 262 18.01 -3.86 -14.11
CA HIS A 262 19.28 -3.97 -14.86
C HIS A 262 19.34 -5.23 -15.72
N ARG A 263 18.81 -6.35 -15.22
CA ARG A 263 18.78 -7.61 -15.97
C ARG A 263 17.86 -7.54 -17.16
N ILE A 264 16.65 -7.01 -16.99
CA ILE A 264 15.64 -6.89 -18.04
C ILE A 264 16.06 -5.91 -19.15
N LEU A 265 16.71 -4.82 -18.76
CA LEU A 265 17.22 -3.81 -19.68
C LEU A 265 18.56 -4.17 -20.32
N ALA A 266 19.10 -5.37 -20.05
CA ALA A 266 20.34 -5.83 -20.66
C ALA A 266 20.18 -6.02 -22.17
N VAL A 267 21.13 -5.50 -22.96
CA VAL A 267 21.18 -5.67 -24.41
C VAL A 267 22.34 -6.60 -24.74
N ARG A 268 22.08 -7.70 -25.45
CA ARG A 268 23.08 -8.70 -25.81
C ARG A 268 23.91 -9.22 -24.61
N GLY A 269 23.26 -9.36 -23.46
CA GLY A 269 23.89 -9.83 -22.21
C GLY A 269 24.67 -8.76 -21.43
N VAL A 270 24.77 -7.54 -21.94
CA VAL A 270 25.43 -6.43 -21.23
C VAL A 270 24.39 -5.66 -20.42
N ARG A 271 24.57 -5.62 -19.09
CA ARG A 271 23.69 -4.87 -18.18
C ARG A 271 24.04 -3.38 -18.25
N PRO A 272 23.01 -2.49 -18.35
CA PRO A 272 23.25 -1.04 -18.26
C PRO A 272 23.76 -0.66 -16.88
N THR A 273 24.50 0.43 -16.79
CA THR A 273 24.91 1.04 -15.52
C THR A 273 23.72 1.71 -14.84
N ALA A 274 23.77 1.96 -13.52
CA ALA A 274 22.74 2.67 -12.79
C ALA A 274 22.50 4.09 -13.38
N ARG A 275 23.52 4.73 -13.92
CA ARG A 275 23.43 6.03 -14.61
C ARG A 275 22.62 5.95 -15.89
N GLU A 276 22.82 4.93 -16.70
CA GLU A 276 22.07 4.71 -17.94
C GLU A 276 20.63 4.36 -17.67
N VAL A 277 20.37 3.50 -16.67
CA VAL A 277 19.02 3.16 -16.19
C VAL A 277 18.29 4.41 -15.69
N LEU A 278 18.99 5.26 -14.91
CA LEU A 278 18.41 6.52 -14.42
C LEU A 278 18.09 7.47 -15.58
N ALA A 279 18.99 7.63 -16.54
CA ALA A 279 18.78 8.48 -17.70
C ALA A 279 17.57 8.02 -18.52
N ARG A 280 17.47 6.71 -18.78
CA ARG A 280 16.32 6.12 -19.47
C ARG A 280 15.01 6.36 -18.72
N SER A 281 15.01 6.22 -17.40
CA SER A 281 13.81 6.36 -16.57
C SER A 281 13.20 7.77 -16.60
N HIS A 282 13.92 8.78 -17.08
CA HIS A 282 13.36 10.13 -17.21
C HIS A 282 12.19 10.20 -18.20
N ALA A 283 12.20 9.36 -19.24
CA ALA A 283 11.09 9.25 -20.19
C ALA A 283 9.82 8.61 -19.58
N TRP A 284 9.95 7.94 -18.46
CA TRP A 284 8.82 7.27 -17.75
C TRP A 284 8.15 8.17 -16.72
N ARG A 285 8.66 9.35 -16.48
CA ARG A 285 8.06 10.31 -15.53
C ARG A 285 6.65 10.75 -15.96
N PRO A 286 5.75 10.96 -15.04
CA PRO A 286 5.87 10.78 -13.57
C PRO A 286 5.49 9.37 -13.08
N TRP A 287 5.59 8.36 -13.95
CA TRP A 287 5.06 6.99 -13.72
C TRP A 287 6.15 5.93 -13.61
N ARG A 288 7.33 6.30 -13.07
CA ARG A 288 8.49 5.40 -13.00
C ARG A 288 8.24 4.13 -12.19
N ALA A 289 7.44 4.22 -11.10
CA ALA A 289 7.06 3.06 -10.31
C ALA A 289 6.23 2.04 -11.11
N TYR A 290 5.34 2.52 -11.98
CA TYR A 290 4.57 1.65 -12.89
C TYR A 290 5.45 1.00 -13.95
N ALA A 291 6.40 1.76 -14.54
CA ALA A 291 7.35 1.21 -15.49
C ALA A 291 8.15 0.05 -14.89
N VAL A 292 8.65 0.20 -13.66
CA VAL A 292 9.36 -0.85 -12.93
C VAL A 292 8.48 -2.07 -12.70
N LEU A 293 7.23 -1.89 -12.32
CA LEU A 293 6.30 -2.99 -12.08
C LEU A 293 6.00 -3.78 -13.38
N HIS A 294 5.82 -3.09 -14.52
CA HIS A 294 5.67 -3.73 -15.83
C HIS A 294 6.91 -4.56 -16.21
N LEU A 295 8.11 -4.03 -15.97
CA LEU A 295 9.34 -4.77 -16.20
C LEU A 295 9.39 -6.05 -15.35
N TRP A 296 9.16 -5.96 -14.04
CA TRP A 296 9.17 -7.13 -13.16
C TRP A 296 8.15 -8.20 -13.53
N THR A 297 6.93 -7.80 -13.91
CA THR A 297 5.89 -8.76 -14.30
C THR A 297 6.15 -9.39 -15.65
N GLY A 298 6.76 -8.66 -16.59
CA GLY A 298 7.17 -9.18 -17.89
C GLY A 298 8.26 -10.25 -17.76
N GLU A 299 9.22 -10.10 -16.86
CA GLU A 299 10.24 -11.10 -16.59
C GLU A 299 9.65 -12.39 -16.00
N ALA A 300 8.74 -12.27 -15.04
CA ALA A 300 8.10 -13.44 -14.43
C ALA A 300 7.31 -14.27 -15.45
N LEU A 301 6.72 -13.64 -16.46
CA LEU A 301 6.03 -14.34 -17.56
C LEU A 301 7.01 -15.02 -18.52
N ALA A 302 8.16 -14.41 -18.78
CA ALA A 302 9.20 -15.01 -19.64
C ALA A 302 9.84 -16.23 -18.97
N ASP A 303 10.14 -16.17 -17.67
CA ASP A 303 10.67 -17.29 -16.89
C ASP A 303 9.66 -18.45 -16.78
N ALA A 304 8.37 -18.16 -16.61
CA ALA A 304 7.31 -19.17 -16.58
C ALA A 304 7.14 -19.89 -17.94
N ALA A 305 7.28 -19.16 -19.05
CA ALA A 305 7.20 -19.73 -20.39
C ALA A 305 8.40 -20.62 -20.75
N LEU A 306 9.57 -20.42 -20.10
CA LEU A 306 10.77 -21.24 -20.29
C LEU A 306 10.77 -22.53 -19.44
N THR A 307 9.86 -22.60 -18.44
CA THR A 307 9.74 -23.75 -17.51
C THR A 307 8.52 -24.61 -17.77
N ALA A 308 7.66 -24.23 -18.71
CA ALA A 308 6.48 -24.98 -19.19
C ALA A 308 6.78 -25.70 -20.53
#